data_3d5e1bd3e7f55cef5eb415f1b9dcb9a9
#
_entry.id   3d5e1bd3e7f55cef5eb415f1b9dcb9a9
#
_cell.length_a   1.000
_cell.length_b   1.000
_cell.length_c   1.000
_cell.angle_alpha   90.00
_cell.angle_beta   90.00
_cell.angle_gamma   90.00
#
_symmetry.space_group_name_H-M   'P 1'
#
loop_
_entity.id
_entity.type
_entity.pdbx_description
1 polymer ?
#
loop_
_entity_poly.entity_id
_entity_poly.type
_entity_poly.pdbx_seq_one_letter_code
_entity_poly.pdbx_strand_id
1 'polypeptide(L)'
;MKVLVSPQKKAEWKINKQDFILELQKKYDVTNLKEITNTKRYYCYEWTIKENDHFLNGMLDNSLNCVYIETDSVYFGCSFALWIRTFMPDNADFMLYDEDFINHIYFKRDTDIGQLIKIFQ
;
A
#
# COMPACT_ATOMS: atom_id res chain seq x y z
N MET A 1 -0.15 12.65 3.90
CA MET A 1 -0.32 11.89 2.65
C MET A 1 -1.28 10.75 2.86
N LYS A 2 -2.33 10.70 2.09
CA LYS A 2 -3.30 9.60 2.07
C LYS A 2 -3.43 9.10 0.65
N VAL A 3 -3.00 7.89 0.40
CA VAL A 3 -2.96 7.32 -0.95
C VAL A 3 -3.43 5.88 -0.94
N LEU A 4 -3.73 5.38 -2.14
CA LEU A 4 -4.13 4.00 -2.37
C LEU A 4 -3.26 3.39 -3.47
N VAL A 5 -3.00 2.10 -3.34
CA VAL A 5 -2.41 1.29 -4.40
C VAL A 5 -3.46 0.28 -4.82
N SER A 6 -3.86 0.30 -6.08
CA SER A 6 -4.84 -0.65 -6.60
C SER A 6 -4.69 -0.86 -8.10
N PRO A 7 -5.23 -1.97 -8.64
CA PRO A 7 -5.26 -2.15 -10.09
C PRO A 7 -6.21 -1.13 -10.73
N GLN A 8 -5.92 -0.73 -11.96
CA GLN A 8 -6.76 0.19 -12.71
C GLN A 8 -8.11 -0.42 -13.04
N LYS A 9 -8.12 -1.71 -13.33
CA LYS A 9 -9.33 -2.46 -13.69
C LYS A 9 -9.57 -3.54 -12.66
N LYS A 10 -10.82 -3.98 -12.53
CA LYS A 10 -11.15 -5.11 -11.67
C LYS A 10 -10.25 -6.29 -12.00
N ALA A 11 -9.49 -6.74 -11.02
CA ALA A 11 -8.51 -7.81 -11.19
C ALA A 11 -8.98 -9.07 -10.48
N GLU A 12 -8.67 -10.21 -11.09
CA GLU A 12 -8.99 -11.52 -10.50
C GLU A 12 -7.93 -11.99 -9.52
N TRP A 13 -6.68 -11.48 -9.65
CA TRP A 13 -5.61 -11.87 -8.75
C TRP A 13 -5.78 -11.23 -7.37
N LYS A 14 -5.22 -11.88 -6.36
CA LYS A 14 -5.28 -11.41 -4.98
C LYS A 14 -3.91 -11.54 -4.32
N ILE A 15 -3.57 -10.60 -3.46
CA ILE A 15 -2.40 -10.74 -2.58
C ILE A 15 -2.65 -11.93 -1.65
N ASN A 16 -1.66 -12.80 -1.49
CA ASN A 16 -1.71 -13.82 -0.45
C ASN A 16 -1.52 -13.10 0.89
N LYS A 17 -2.60 -12.98 1.66
CA LYS A 17 -2.58 -12.16 2.86
C LYS A 17 -1.64 -12.68 3.95
N GLN A 18 -1.47 -13.99 4.05
CA GLN A 18 -0.58 -14.59 5.04
C GLN A 18 0.88 -14.27 4.71
N ASP A 19 1.28 -14.43 3.45
CA ASP A 19 2.62 -14.08 3.00
C ASP A 19 2.88 -12.59 3.14
N PHE A 20 1.91 -11.76 2.80
CA PHE A 20 2.00 -10.31 2.91
C PHE A 20 2.27 -9.88 4.36
N ILE A 21 1.47 -10.38 5.30
CA ILE A 21 1.62 -10.04 6.72
C ILE A 21 2.96 -10.53 7.27
N LEU A 22 3.39 -11.74 6.88
CA LEU A 22 4.67 -12.28 7.31
C LEU A 22 5.84 -11.42 6.84
N GLU A 23 5.85 -11.05 5.57
CA GLU A 23 6.90 -10.21 4.99
C GLU A 23 6.86 -8.77 5.55
N LEU A 24 5.67 -8.25 5.82
CA LEU A 24 5.50 -6.94 6.45
C LEU A 24 6.21 -6.90 7.81
N GLN A 25 6.00 -7.93 8.63
CA GLN A 25 6.59 -8.03 9.95
C GLN A 25 8.10 -8.26 9.92
N LYS A 26 8.61 -8.89 8.86
CA LYS A 26 10.06 -9.07 8.68
C LYS A 26 10.75 -7.78 8.26
N LYS A 27 10.12 -6.99 7.42
CA LYS A 27 10.75 -5.81 6.84
C LYS A 27 10.64 -4.57 7.71
N TYR A 28 9.54 -4.42 8.43
CA TYR A 28 9.23 -3.19 9.15
C TYR A 28 8.97 -3.46 10.63
N ASP A 29 9.17 -2.43 11.44
CA ASP A 29 8.79 -2.44 12.86
C ASP A 29 7.29 -2.14 12.95
N VAL A 30 6.49 -3.18 12.90
CA VAL A 30 5.02 -3.10 12.86
C VAL A 30 4.47 -3.08 14.29
N THR A 31 3.66 -2.07 14.57
CA THR A 31 2.89 -1.97 15.81
C THR A 31 1.40 -2.00 15.48
N ASN A 32 0.57 -2.42 16.44
CA ASN A 32 -0.90 -2.40 16.28
C ASN A 32 -1.41 -3.17 15.07
N LEU A 33 -0.76 -4.28 14.71
CA LEU A 33 -1.28 -5.16 13.66
C LEU A 33 -2.57 -5.82 14.13
N LYS A 34 -3.65 -5.60 13.39
CA LYS A 34 -4.96 -6.16 13.72
C LYS A 34 -5.58 -6.84 12.52
N GLU A 35 -6.10 -8.03 12.73
CA GLU A 35 -6.99 -8.68 11.79
C GLU A 35 -8.42 -8.20 12.04
N ILE A 36 -9.08 -7.74 10.98
CA ILE A 36 -10.46 -7.25 11.06
C ILE A 36 -11.39 -8.35 10.56
N THR A 37 -12.15 -8.92 11.47
CA THR A 37 -13.07 -10.03 11.15
C THR A 37 -14.50 -9.57 10.91
N ASN A 38 -14.81 -8.30 11.16
CA ASN A 38 -16.15 -7.75 10.94
C ASN A 38 -16.40 -7.61 9.44
N THR A 39 -17.33 -8.42 8.92
CA THR A 39 -17.67 -8.46 7.48
C THR A 39 -18.29 -7.17 6.96
N LYS A 40 -18.71 -6.27 7.84
CA LYS A 40 -19.24 -4.96 7.46
C LYS A 40 -18.14 -3.94 7.16
N ARG A 41 -16.88 -4.24 7.49
CA ARG A 41 -15.75 -3.41 7.19
C ARG A 41 -15.23 -3.71 5.79
N TYR A 42 -14.60 -2.71 5.13
CA TYR A 42 -14.07 -2.85 3.78
C TYR A 42 -12.66 -3.43 3.75
N TYR A 43 -12.01 -3.54 4.91
CA TYR A 43 -10.62 -4.01 5.01
C TYR A 43 -10.51 -5.16 6.02
N CYS A 44 -9.50 -6.02 5.80
CA CYS A 44 -9.30 -7.24 6.61
C CYS A 44 -8.09 -7.16 7.54
N TYR A 45 -7.14 -6.26 7.28
CA TYR A 45 -5.98 -6.01 8.14
C TYR A 45 -5.71 -4.52 8.25
N GLU A 46 -5.24 -4.10 9.42
CA GLU A 46 -4.70 -2.76 9.62
C GLU A 46 -3.42 -2.83 10.44
N TRP A 47 -2.51 -1.90 10.21
CA TRP A 47 -1.22 -1.85 10.89
C TRP A 47 -0.70 -0.44 11.00
N THR A 48 0.26 -0.24 11.91
CA THR A 48 1.05 0.98 12.03
C THR A 48 2.52 0.62 12.01
N ILE A 49 3.30 1.36 11.24
CA ILE A 49 4.76 1.25 11.21
C ILE A 49 5.32 2.58 11.70
N LYS A 50 6.35 2.51 12.55
CA LYS A 50 7.10 3.69 12.99
C LYS A 50 8.55 3.53 12.58
N GLU A 51 9.10 4.54 11.93
CA GLU A 51 10.47 4.52 11.43
C GLU A 51 11.02 5.95 11.35
N ASN A 52 12.16 6.21 12.00
CA ASN A 52 12.85 7.51 11.95
C ASN A 52 11.94 8.71 12.28
N ASP A 53 11.16 8.62 13.35
CA ASP A 53 10.19 9.63 13.79
C ASP A 53 9.02 9.86 12.84
N HIS A 54 8.88 9.00 11.83
CA HIS A 54 7.73 9.00 10.92
C HIS A 54 6.82 7.82 11.20
N PHE A 55 5.55 7.97 10.82
CA PHE A 55 4.59 6.89 10.92
C PHE A 55 3.97 6.55 9.56
N LEU A 56 3.48 5.33 9.45
CA LEU A 56 2.67 4.90 8.33
C LEU A 56 1.58 3.98 8.85
N ASN A 57 0.33 4.35 8.62
CA ASN A 57 -0.83 3.51 8.86
C ASN A 57 -1.25 2.88 7.55
N GLY A 58 -1.52 1.58 7.57
CA GLY A 58 -1.95 0.87 6.38
C GLY A 58 -3.16 0.01 6.63
N MET A 59 -3.89 -0.27 5.56
CA MET A 59 -5.04 -1.18 5.58
C MET A 59 -5.06 -1.99 4.28
N LEU A 60 -5.30 -3.28 4.40
CA LEU A 60 -5.51 -4.16 3.24
C LEU A 60 -7.02 -4.33 3.03
N ASP A 61 -7.48 -4.04 1.82
CA ASP A 61 -8.88 -4.16 1.44
C ASP A 61 -9.32 -5.63 1.41
N ASN A 62 -10.62 -5.85 1.63
CA ASN A 62 -11.18 -7.21 1.57
C ASN A 62 -11.03 -7.87 0.19
N SER A 63 -10.89 -7.07 -0.87
CA SER A 63 -10.61 -7.58 -2.22
C SER A 63 -9.23 -8.21 -2.35
N LEU A 64 -8.32 -7.92 -1.39
CA LEU A 64 -6.93 -8.37 -1.38
C LEU A 64 -6.11 -7.82 -2.56
N ASN A 65 -6.56 -6.75 -3.19
CA ASN A 65 -5.80 -6.11 -4.28
C ASN A 65 -5.72 -4.59 -4.16
N CYS A 66 -6.15 -4.03 -3.04
CA CYS A 66 -6.06 -2.61 -2.78
C CYS A 66 -5.48 -2.38 -1.38
N VAL A 67 -4.52 -1.47 -1.28
CA VAL A 67 -3.89 -1.10 -0.01
C VAL A 67 -4.03 0.40 0.21
N TYR A 68 -4.50 0.78 1.40
CA TYR A 68 -4.61 2.17 1.84
C TYR A 68 -3.39 2.55 2.65
N ILE A 69 -2.85 3.74 2.41
CA ILE A 69 -1.65 4.25 3.07
C ILE A 69 -1.91 5.65 3.60
N GLU A 70 -1.66 5.88 4.87
CA GLU A 70 -1.65 7.20 5.48
C GLU A 70 -0.32 7.40 6.19
N THR A 71 0.40 8.47 5.87
CA THR A 71 1.71 8.74 6.45
C THR A 71 2.00 10.24 6.51
N ASP A 72 2.90 10.62 7.40
CA ASP A 72 3.44 11.97 7.51
C ASP A 72 4.66 12.22 6.61
N SER A 73 5.08 11.20 5.83
CA SER A 73 6.28 11.29 4.99
C SER A 73 5.98 10.80 3.58
N VAL A 74 6.12 11.67 2.58
CA VAL A 74 5.96 11.31 1.18
C VAL A 74 6.97 10.24 0.78
N TYR A 75 8.23 10.36 1.22
CA TYR A 75 9.24 9.36 0.94
C TYR A 75 8.84 7.99 1.49
N PHE A 76 8.40 7.93 2.75
CA PHE A 76 7.99 6.67 3.38
C PHE A 76 6.80 6.05 2.64
N GLY A 77 5.80 6.86 2.30
CA GLY A 77 4.63 6.38 1.57
C GLY A 77 4.98 5.82 0.20
N CYS A 78 5.83 6.50 -0.56
CA CYS A 78 6.27 6.05 -1.88
C CYS A 78 7.14 4.79 -1.79
N SER A 79 8.04 4.74 -0.83
CA SER A 79 8.88 3.55 -0.58
C SER A 79 8.02 2.33 -0.24
N PHE A 80 7.03 2.52 0.63
CA PHE A 80 6.10 1.46 1.00
C PHE A 80 5.26 0.99 -0.18
N ALA A 81 4.79 1.93 -1.01
CA ALA A 81 4.03 1.60 -2.22
C ALA A 81 4.84 0.73 -3.19
N LEU A 82 6.11 1.06 -3.39
CA LEU A 82 7.01 0.25 -4.22
C LEU A 82 7.19 -1.16 -3.64
N TRP A 83 7.32 -1.27 -2.33
CA TRP A 83 7.42 -2.58 -1.69
C TRP A 83 6.14 -3.40 -1.88
N ILE A 84 4.97 -2.79 -1.70
CA ILE A 84 3.68 -3.46 -1.96
C ILE A 84 3.62 -3.95 -3.40
N ARG A 85 4.12 -3.16 -4.35
CA ARG A 85 4.09 -3.50 -5.77
C ARG A 85 4.78 -4.84 -6.06
N THR A 86 5.74 -5.26 -5.22
CA THR A 86 6.44 -6.54 -5.39
C THR A 86 5.53 -7.75 -5.16
N PHE A 87 4.40 -7.59 -4.49
CA PHE A 87 3.41 -8.67 -4.29
C PHE A 87 2.41 -8.78 -5.43
N MET A 88 2.51 -7.92 -6.42
CA MET A 88 1.55 -7.79 -7.51
C MET A 88 2.15 -8.27 -8.83
N PRO A 89 1.33 -8.80 -9.77
CA PRO A 89 1.86 -9.27 -11.04
C PRO A 89 2.55 -8.17 -11.84
N ASP A 90 3.63 -8.50 -12.53
CA ASP A 90 4.39 -7.54 -13.36
C ASP A 90 3.59 -7.00 -14.53
N ASN A 91 2.72 -7.82 -15.08
CA ASN A 91 2.00 -7.53 -16.33
C ASN A 91 0.66 -6.82 -16.12
N ALA A 92 0.34 -6.47 -14.88
CA ALA A 92 -0.90 -5.74 -14.58
C ALA A 92 -0.61 -4.27 -14.34
N ASP A 93 -1.57 -3.41 -14.68
CA ASP A 93 -1.48 -1.98 -14.46
C ASP A 93 -1.95 -1.62 -13.07
N PHE A 94 -1.05 -1.06 -12.27
CA PHE A 94 -1.33 -0.60 -10.93
C PHE A 94 -1.11 0.89 -10.82
N MET A 95 -1.95 1.53 -10.01
CA MET A 95 -1.91 2.96 -9.82
C MET A 95 -1.69 3.29 -8.34
N LEU A 96 -0.85 4.29 -8.10
CA LEU A 96 -0.77 4.99 -6.82
C LEU A 96 -1.51 6.31 -6.99
N TYR A 97 -2.49 6.59 -6.13
CA TYR A 97 -3.31 7.77 -6.27
C TYR A 97 -3.80 8.27 -4.92
N ASP A 98 -4.08 9.59 -4.84
CA ASP A 98 -4.68 10.16 -3.64
C ASP A 98 -6.21 9.97 -3.64
N GLU A 99 -6.83 10.21 -2.48
CA GLU A 99 -8.27 9.98 -2.28
C GLU A 99 -9.13 10.80 -3.25
N ASP A 100 -8.66 11.98 -3.64
CA ASP A 100 -9.40 12.89 -4.52
C ASP A 100 -9.11 12.66 -5.99
N PHE A 101 -8.24 11.70 -6.31
CA PHE A 101 -7.81 11.41 -7.68
C PHE A 101 -7.13 12.57 -8.39
N ILE A 102 -6.64 13.57 -7.66
CA ILE A 102 -5.94 14.71 -8.23
C ILE A 102 -4.54 14.31 -8.68
N ASN A 103 -3.84 13.57 -7.83
CA ASN A 103 -2.50 13.06 -8.12
C ASN A 103 -2.56 11.56 -8.29
N HIS A 104 -1.99 11.08 -9.38
CA HIS A 104 -1.95 9.64 -9.65
C HIS A 104 -0.81 9.30 -10.59
N ILE A 105 -0.32 8.08 -10.51
CA ILE A 105 0.72 7.55 -11.39
C ILE A 105 0.58 6.04 -11.51
N TYR A 106 0.71 5.53 -12.74
CA TYR A 106 0.91 4.11 -12.97
C TYR A 106 2.36 3.77 -12.68
N PHE A 107 2.62 2.64 -12.01
CA PHE A 107 3.98 2.32 -11.64
C PHE A 107 4.25 0.82 -11.70
N LYS A 108 5.53 0.49 -11.86
CA LYS A 108 6.06 -0.87 -11.92
C LYS A 108 6.98 -1.09 -10.72
N ARG A 109 7.43 -2.33 -10.52
CA ARG A 109 8.38 -2.67 -9.45
C ARG A 109 9.68 -1.87 -9.55
N ASP A 110 10.13 -1.59 -10.79
CA ASP A 110 11.37 -0.87 -11.08
C ASP A 110 11.18 0.62 -11.31
N THR A 111 9.99 1.15 -11.08
CA THR A 111 9.75 2.60 -11.17
C THR A 111 10.65 3.31 -10.15
N ASP A 112 11.33 4.36 -10.62
CA ASP A 112 12.19 5.16 -9.75
C ASP A 112 11.35 5.89 -8.69
N ILE A 113 11.76 5.77 -7.44
CA ILE A 113 11.04 6.41 -6.32
C ILE A 113 10.94 7.93 -6.50
N GLY A 114 11.92 8.56 -7.12
CA GLY A 114 11.88 9.98 -7.40
C GLY A 114 10.69 10.40 -8.26
N GLN A 115 10.27 9.54 -9.18
CA GLN A 115 9.08 9.79 -10.01
C GLN A 115 7.81 9.81 -9.17
N LEU A 116 7.70 8.90 -8.20
CA LEU A 116 6.55 8.85 -7.29
C LEU A 116 6.54 10.07 -6.37
N ILE A 117 7.68 10.40 -5.79
CA ILE A 117 7.81 11.53 -4.88
C ILE A 117 7.39 12.83 -5.56
N LYS A 118 7.80 13.04 -6.81
CA LYS A 118 7.45 14.24 -7.60
C LYS A 118 5.93 14.45 -7.69
N ILE A 119 5.18 13.37 -7.83
CA ILE A 119 3.72 13.44 -8.00
C ILE A 119 3.04 13.88 -6.71
N PHE A 120 3.53 13.42 -5.56
CA PHE A 120 2.85 13.59 -4.27
C PHE A 120 3.50 14.63 -3.36
N GLN A 121 4.51 15.30 -3.81
CA GLN A 121 5.15 16.39 -3.08
C GLN A 121 4.28 17.62 -2.97
#